data_6ece57c218d11e1a1cddd0779429ae19
#
_entry.id   6ece57c218d11e1a1cddd0779429ae19
#
_cell.length_a   1.000
_cell.length_b   1.000
_cell.length_c   1.000
_cell.angle_alpha   90.00
_cell.angle_beta   90.00
_cell.angle_gamma   90.00
#
_symmetry.space_group_name_H-M   'P 1'
#
loop_
_entity.id
_entity.type
_entity.pdbx_description
1 polymer ?
#
loop_
_entity_poly.entity_id
_entity_poly.type
_entity_poly.pdbx_seq_one_letter_code
_entity_poly.pdbx_strand_id
1 'polypeptide(L)'
;SFILKNKNFFILISLGLYDKKKLLPILVDTLSKMKNSNIIVATSSECQTLSNLKKLCQKYKNFSLHLDSKNMAELMLKADVCIGASGMSMWERCCMGIPSLTITIAKNQQKVTKQVTNLNISKQLRISVLKNKKKLLKTISDFIYSPKKLQQLSENSYKICDGKGTDKVINFLEANLKKVEIKDSFKLLSWRNKKFIRANSLNKQKINTKSHERWMEKTQNFKRGIWLIYSEGGKEIGH
;
A
#
# COMPACT_ATOMS: atom_id res chain seq x y z
N SER A 1 -11.42 -18.91 -7.78
CA SER A 1 -12.63 -18.48 -8.51
C SER A 1 -13.46 -17.62 -7.57
N PHE A 2 -13.79 -16.41 -8.00
CA PHE A 2 -14.70 -15.51 -7.29
C PHE A 2 -16.12 -16.11 -7.41
N ILE A 3 -16.49 -16.93 -6.46
CA ILE A 3 -17.83 -17.48 -6.37
C ILE A 3 -18.58 -16.56 -5.41
N LEU A 4 -19.63 -15.91 -5.89
CA LEU A 4 -20.62 -15.23 -5.06
C LEU A 4 -21.27 -16.28 -4.16
N LYS A 5 -20.68 -16.50 -2.99
CA LYS A 5 -21.05 -17.59 -2.08
C LYS A 5 -22.36 -17.34 -1.34
N ASN A 6 -22.86 -16.10 -1.26
CA ASN A 6 -23.94 -15.79 -0.35
C ASN A 6 -24.96 -14.80 -0.87
N LYS A 7 -26.19 -14.94 -0.38
CA LYS A 7 -27.29 -13.98 -0.53
C LYS A 7 -27.01 -12.60 0.07
N ASN A 8 -26.00 -12.44 0.95
CA ASN A 8 -25.59 -11.18 1.58
C ASN A 8 -24.16 -10.81 1.19
N PHE A 9 -23.98 -9.67 0.55
CA PHE A 9 -22.67 -9.13 0.17
C PHE A 9 -21.99 -8.45 1.36
N PHE A 10 -20.68 -8.63 1.47
CA PHE A 10 -19.83 -7.84 2.36
C PHE A 10 -19.13 -6.74 1.56
N ILE A 11 -19.42 -5.51 1.90
CA ILE A 11 -18.87 -4.33 1.24
C ILE A 11 -17.93 -3.61 2.21
N LEU A 12 -16.63 -3.56 1.90
CA LEU A 12 -15.67 -2.78 2.67
C LEU A 12 -15.60 -1.35 2.13
N ILE A 13 -15.73 -0.37 3.00
CA ILE A 13 -15.50 1.05 2.68
C ILE A 13 -14.25 1.52 3.41
N SER A 14 -13.23 1.97 2.67
CA SER A 14 -12.00 2.52 3.25
C SER A 14 -11.44 3.64 2.36
N LEU A 15 -11.61 4.88 2.81
CA LEU A 15 -11.16 6.09 2.10
C LEU A 15 -9.93 6.75 2.73
N GLY A 16 -9.18 5.99 3.55
CA GLY A 16 -8.05 6.50 4.32
C GLY A 16 -8.46 7.01 5.70
N LEU A 17 -7.50 7.68 6.37
CA LEU A 17 -7.61 7.96 7.80
C LEU A 17 -8.59 9.10 8.13
N TYR A 18 -8.58 10.18 7.35
CA TYR A 18 -9.16 11.46 7.79
C TYR A 18 -10.50 11.85 7.15
N ASP A 19 -10.92 11.19 6.06
CA ASP A 19 -12.11 11.56 5.27
C ASP A 19 -12.25 13.06 5.00
N LYS A 20 -11.15 13.72 4.61
CA LYS A 20 -11.11 15.19 4.37
C LYS A 20 -12.19 15.71 3.40
N LYS A 21 -12.69 14.85 2.52
CA LYS A 21 -13.75 15.20 1.57
C LYS A 21 -15.15 14.87 2.07
N LYS A 22 -15.29 14.37 3.30
CA LYS A 22 -16.55 14.04 3.97
C LYS A 22 -17.43 13.07 3.13
N LEU A 23 -16.80 12.08 2.49
CA LEU A 23 -17.46 11.14 1.59
C LEU A 23 -18.03 9.92 2.31
N LEU A 24 -17.45 9.52 3.44
CA LEU A 24 -17.89 8.34 4.19
C LEU A 24 -19.35 8.41 4.61
N PRO A 25 -19.85 9.50 5.20
CA PRO A 25 -21.29 9.59 5.57
C PRO A 25 -22.22 9.47 4.36
N ILE A 26 -21.83 10.00 3.21
CA ILE A 26 -22.62 9.92 1.97
C ILE A 26 -22.72 8.45 1.50
N LEU A 27 -21.61 7.72 1.55
CA LEU A 27 -21.58 6.31 1.18
C LEU A 27 -22.40 5.47 2.15
N VAL A 28 -22.23 5.67 3.46
CA VAL A 28 -22.98 4.94 4.51
C VAL A 28 -24.49 5.19 4.36
N ASP A 29 -24.93 6.44 4.26
CA ASP A 29 -26.35 6.78 4.09
C ASP A 29 -26.93 6.23 2.78
N THR A 30 -26.13 6.18 1.70
CA THR A 30 -26.59 5.62 0.44
C THR A 30 -26.71 4.09 0.51
N LEU A 31 -25.72 3.43 1.08
CA LEU A 31 -25.67 1.97 1.19
C LEU A 31 -26.66 1.43 2.23
N SER A 32 -27.15 2.25 3.15
CA SER A 32 -28.21 1.85 4.09
C SER A 32 -29.50 1.41 3.41
N LYS A 33 -29.69 1.80 2.14
CA LYS A 33 -30.84 1.39 1.32
C LYS A 33 -30.64 0.04 0.61
N MET A 34 -29.44 -0.52 0.67
CA MET A 34 -29.15 -1.82 0.06
C MET A 34 -29.56 -2.95 1.01
N LYS A 35 -30.58 -3.69 0.61
CA LYS A 35 -30.95 -4.94 1.29
C LYS A 35 -29.92 -6.02 1.01
N ASN A 36 -29.79 -7.01 1.88
CA ASN A 36 -28.91 -8.16 1.74
C ASN A 36 -27.41 -7.79 1.55
N SER A 37 -26.96 -6.76 2.31
CA SER A 37 -25.55 -6.38 2.35
C SER A 37 -25.09 -6.09 3.77
N ASN A 38 -23.86 -6.50 4.09
CA ASN A 38 -23.16 -6.14 5.31
C ASN A 38 -22.07 -5.12 4.97
N ILE A 39 -22.05 -4.00 5.65
CA ILE A 39 -21.17 -2.89 5.33
C ILE A 39 -20.11 -2.76 6.43
N ILE A 40 -18.87 -2.91 6.06
CA ILE A 40 -17.70 -2.71 6.93
C ILE A 40 -17.12 -1.33 6.60
N VAL A 41 -17.13 -0.42 7.56
CA VAL A 41 -16.51 0.90 7.43
C VAL A 41 -15.21 0.92 8.21
N ALA A 42 -14.07 1.07 7.54
CA ALA A 42 -12.77 1.16 8.16
C ALA A 42 -12.16 2.56 7.99
N THR A 43 -11.86 3.22 9.11
CA THR A 43 -11.26 4.56 9.15
C THR A 43 -10.47 4.75 10.45
N SER A 44 -9.93 5.95 10.67
CA SER A 44 -9.20 6.30 11.89
C SER A 44 -10.12 6.97 12.93
N SER A 45 -9.70 6.90 14.20
CA SER A 45 -10.27 7.72 15.28
C SER A 45 -10.12 9.23 15.04
N GLU A 46 -9.19 9.65 14.17
CA GLU A 46 -8.99 11.04 13.75
C GLU A 46 -9.87 11.43 12.53
N CYS A 47 -10.78 10.56 12.11
CA CYS A 47 -11.66 10.85 10.98
C CYS A 47 -12.54 12.07 11.25
N GLN A 48 -12.50 13.07 10.36
CA GLN A 48 -13.24 14.33 10.52
C GLN A 48 -14.77 14.14 10.59
N THR A 49 -15.27 13.05 10.06
CA THR A 49 -16.71 12.75 10.04
C THR A 49 -17.12 11.69 11.07
N LEU A 50 -16.23 11.34 12.02
CA LEU A 50 -16.40 10.22 12.94
C LEU A 50 -17.70 10.28 13.76
N SER A 51 -18.06 11.45 14.32
CA SER A 51 -19.29 11.61 15.11
C SER A 51 -20.54 11.27 14.28
N ASN A 52 -20.59 11.73 13.03
CA ASN A 52 -21.69 11.41 12.12
C ASN A 52 -21.68 9.93 11.71
N LEU A 53 -20.52 9.36 11.44
CA LEU A 53 -20.38 7.94 11.10
C LEU A 53 -20.85 7.03 12.25
N LYS A 54 -20.49 7.32 13.50
CA LYS A 54 -20.98 6.56 14.67
C LYS A 54 -22.50 6.55 14.71
N LYS A 55 -23.15 7.70 14.60
CA LYS A 55 -24.62 7.82 14.58
C LYS A 55 -25.25 7.01 13.45
N LEU A 56 -24.69 7.12 12.22
CA LEU A 56 -25.21 6.39 11.06
C LEU A 56 -25.04 4.89 11.19
N CYS A 57 -23.86 4.43 11.60
CA CYS A 57 -23.60 2.99 11.75
C CYS A 57 -24.42 2.37 12.89
N GLN A 58 -24.67 3.10 13.99
CA GLN A 58 -25.53 2.61 15.07
C GLN A 58 -27.00 2.48 14.64
N LYS A 59 -27.45 3.33 13.72
CA LYS A 59 -28.82 3.31 13.22
C LYS A 59 -29.14 2.06 12.39
N TYR A 60 -28.13 1.45 11.75
CA TYR A 60 -28.34 0.35 10.81
C TYR A 60 -27.60 -0.91 11.29
N LYS A 61 -28.35 -1.99 11.54
CA LYS A 61 -27.80 -3.26 12.07
C LYS A 61 -26.80 -3.98 11.15
N ASN A 62 -26.82 -3.66 9.88
CA ASN A 62 -25.93 -4.27 8.89
C ASN A 62 -24.64 -3.46 8.66
N PHE A 63 -24.34 -2.49 9.53
CA PHE A 63 -23.10 -1.71 9.49
C PHE A 63 -22.19 -2.07 10.66
N SER A 64 -20.90 -2.21 10.39
CA SER A 64 -19.86 -2.28 11.41
C SER A 64 -18.82 -1.20 11.16
N LEU A 65 -18.46 -0.45 12.21
CA LEU A 65 -17.45 0.60 12.17
C LEU A 65 -16.18 0.12 12.89
N HIS A 66 -15.09 0.09 12.16
CA HIS A 66 -13.77 -0.32 12.63
C HIS A 66 -12.83 0.87 12.64
N LEU A 67 -12.37 1.25 13.82
CA LEU A 67 -11.45 2.37 14.03
C LEU A 67 -10.05 1.85 14.27
N ASP A 68 -9.06 2.50 13.62
CA ASP A 68 -7.63 2.22 13.79
C ASP A 68 -7.30 0.72 13.71
N SER A 69 -7.94 0.03 12.77
CA SER A 69 -7.79 -1.42 12.63
C SER A 69 -6.32 -1.81 12.41
N LYS A 70 -5.77 -2.61 13.31
CA LYS A 70 -4.42 -3.17 13.20
C LYS A 70 -4.33 -4.29 12.18
N ASN A 71 -5.46 -4.88 11.80
CA ASN A 71 -5.52 -5.99 10.85
C ASN A 71 -6.52 -5.69 9.72
N MET A 72 -6.12 -4.80 8.80
CA MET A 72 -6.91 -4.48 7.62
C MET A 72 -7.07 -5.69 6.69
N ALA A 73 -6.10 -6.62 6.68
CA ALA A 73 -6.16 -7.81 5.86
C ALA A 73 -7.36 -8.70 6.23
N GLU A 74 -7.68 -8.87 7.51
CA GLU A 74 -8.88 -9.61 7.94
C GLU A 74 -10.18 -8.96 7.46
N LEU A 75 -10.27 -7.62 7.51
CA LEU A 75 -11.44 -6.91 7.01
C LEU A 75 -11.57 -7.06 5.49
N MET A 76 -10.44 -7.04 4.80
CA MET A 76 -10.38 -7.26 3.35
C MET A 76 -10.78 -8.70 2.98
N LEU A 77 -10.33 -9.71 3.74
CA LEU A 77 -10.69 -11.12 3.50
C LEU A 77 -12.19 -11.40 3.64
N LYS A 78 -12.87 -10.64 4.48
CA LYS A 78 -14.33 -10.74 4.66
C LYS A 78 -15.11 -10.06 3.53
N ALA A 79 -14.48 -9.15 2.80
CA ALA A 79 -15.17 -8.34 1.81
C ALA A 79 -15.27 -9.03 0.45
N ASP A 80 -16.45 -9.02 -0.14
CA ASP A 80 -16.68 -9.44 -1.53
C ASP A 80 -16.28 -8.33 -2.51
N VAL A 81 -16.48 -7.07 -2.11
CA VAL A 81 -16.12 -5.88 -2.89
C VAL A 81 -15.64 -4.75 -1.98
N CYS A 82 -14.86 -3.84 -2.53
CA CYS A 82 -14.40 -2.67 -1.78
C CYS A 82 -14.76 -1.35 -2.48
N ILE A 83 -15.12 -0.34 -1.71
CA ILE A 83 -15.17 1.06 -2.13
C ILE A 83 -14.03 1.77 -1.42
N GLY A 84 -12.97 2.10 -2.15
CA GLY A 84 -11.73 2.56 -1.55
C GLY A 84 -11.04 3.70 -2.29
N ALA A 85 -10.08 4.34 -1.62
CA ALA A 85 -9.21 5.32 -2.24
C ALA A 85 -8.09 4.67 -3.08
N SER A 86 -7.51 5.41 -4.02
CA SER A 86 -6.39 4.99 -4.86
C SER A 86 -5.02 5.24 -4.19
N GLY A 87 -4.93 5.05 -2.87
CA GLY A 87 -3.69 5.11 -2.10
C GLY A 87 -2.97 3.76 -2.04
N MET A 88 -2.08 3.59 -1.05
CA MET A 88 -1.33 2.34 -0.84
C MET A 88 -2.26 1.12 -0.65
N SER A 89 -3.37 1.28 0.06
CA SER A 89 -4.36 0.22 0.25
C SER A 89 -4.98 -0.31 -1.05
N MET A 90 -4.80 0.37 -2.19
CA MET A 90 -5.18 -0.15 -3.50
C MET A 90 -4.38 -1.41 -3.84
N TRP A 91 -3.09 -1.41 -3.55
CA TRP A 91 -2.21 -2.55 -3.83
C TRP A 91 -2.50 -3.73 -2.90
N GLU A 92 -2.85 -3.45 -1.63
CA GLU A 92 -3.32 -4.48 -0.70
C GLU A 92 -4.58 -5.16 -1.22
N ARG A 93 -5.56 -4.39 -1.71
CA ARG A 93 -6.76 -4.94 -2.35
C ARG A 93 -6.47 -5.73 -3.61
N CYS A 94 -5.49 -5.28 -4.42
CA CYS A 94 -5.04 -6.03 -5.60
C CYS A 94 -4.43 -7.37 -5.20
N CYS A 95 -3.54 -7.38 -4.21
CA CYS A 95 -2.90 -8.59 -3.69
C CYS A 95 -3.92 -9.63 -3.21
N MET A 96 -5.04 -9.16 -2.65
CA MET A 96 -6.13 -10.02 -2.18
C MET A 96 -7.21 -10.29 -3.26
N GLY A 97 -7.03 -9.74 -4.46
CA GLY A 97 -7.97 -9.92 -5.57
C GLY A 97 -9.37 -9.35 -5.31
N ILE A 98 -9.51 -8.31 -4.49
CA ILE A 98 -10.81 -7.74 -4.13
C ILE A 98 -11.28 -6.77 -5.21
N PRO A 99 -12.39 -7.06 -5.91
CA PRO A 99 -12.95 -6.14 -6.89
C PRO A 99 -13.29 -4.80 -6.24
N SER A 100 -12.85 -3.70 -6.82
CA SER A 100 -12.94 -2.39 -6.16
C SER A 100 -13.59 -1.32 -7.02
N LEU A 101 -14.47 -0.51 -6.40
CA LEU A 101 -14.80 0.83 -6.85
C LEU A 101 -13.78 1.81 -6.24
N THR A 102 -13.05 2.52 -7.07
CA THR A 102 -11.94 3.35 -6.64
C THR A 102 -12.26 4.83 -6.76
N ILE A 103 -12.11 5.58 -5.67
CA ILE A 103 -12.36 7.02 -5.60
C ILE A 103 -11.02 7.76 -5.51
N THR A 104 -10.82 8.74 -6.38
CA THR A 104 -9.67 9.65 -6.33
C THR A 104 -9.93 10.75 -5.29
N ILE A 105 -9.29 10.67 -4.13
CA ILE A 105 -9.48 11.66 -3.05
C ILE A 105 -8.38 12.73 -3.01
N ALA A 106 -7.24 12.52 -3.70
CA ALA A 106 -6.10 13.43 -3.74
C ALA A 106 -5.49 13.53 -5.16
N LYS A 107 -4.81 14.65 -5.45
CA LYS A 107 -4.22 14.89 -6.78
C LYS A 107 -3.20 13.83 -7.19
N ASN A 108 -2.33 13.41 -6.27
CA ASN A 108 -1.32 12.38 -6.49
C ASN A 108 -1.90 11.00 -6.84
N GLN A 109 -3.17 10.75 -6.55
CA GLN A 109 -3.85 9.49 -6.85
C GLN A 109 -4.40 9.41 -8.28
N GLN A 110 -4.47 10.52 -9.02
CA GLN A 110 -5.10 10.58 -10.35
C GLN A 110 -4.44 9.63 -11.35
N LYS A 111 -3.10 9.62 -11.39
CA LYS A 111 -2.35 8.73 -12.31
C LYS A 111 -2.61 7.26 -12.00
N VAL A 112 -2.56 6.89 -10.73
CA VAL A 112 -2.83 5.50 -10.28
C VAL A 112 -4.26 5.10 -10.63
N THR A 113 -5.26 5.95 -10.30
CA THR A 113 -6.67 5.66 -10.65
C THR A 113 -6.86 5.42 -12.14
N LYS A 114 -6.25 6.26 -12.99
CA LYS A 114 -6.32 6.10 -14.46
C LYS A 114 -5.70 4.76 -14.90
N GLN A 115 -4.52 4.42 -14.38
CA GLN A 115 -3.84 3.17 -14.73
C GLN A 115 -4.62 1.93 -14.31
N VAL A 116 -5.06 1.85 -13.05
CA VAL A 116 -5.80 0.68 -12.56
C VAL A 116 -7.16 0.52 -13.22
N THR A 117 -7.76 1.62 -13.70
CA THR A 117 -9.00 1.57 -14.48
C THR A 117 -8.76 1.08 -15.89
N ASN A 118 -7.71 1.56 -16.57
CA ASN A 118 -7.34 1.14 -17.92
C ASN A 118 -6.93 -0.35 -17.98
N LEU A 119 -6.29 -0.85 -16.93
CA LEU A 119 -5.89 -2.25 -16.79
C LEU A 119 -7.03 -3.17 -16.33
N ASN A 120 -8.24 -2.64 -16.18
CA ASN A 120 -9.38 -3.38 -15.62
C ASN A 120 -9.08 -4.07 -14.30
N ILE A 121 -8.37 -3.39 -13.40
CA ILE A 121 -8.08 -3.81 -12.03
C ILE A 121 -9.15 -3.27 -11.07
N SER A 122 -9.65 -2.08 -11.36
CA SER A 122 -10.75 -1.46 -10.61
C SER A 122 -11.66 -0.65 -11.52
N LYS A 123 -12.85 -0.33 -11.03
CA LYS A 123 -13.75 0.64 -11.70
C LYS A 123 -13.69 1.97 -10.96
N GLN A 124 -13.49 3.06 -11.69
CA GLN A 124 -13.50 4.39 -11.09
C GLN A 124 -14.91 4.80 -10.67
N LEU A 125 -15.07 5.20 -9.42
CA LEU A 125 -16.25 5.90 -8.91
C LEU A 125 -15.92 7.40 -8.81
N ARG A 126 -16.46 8.19 -9.75
CA ARG A 126 -16.20 9.63 -9.81
C ARG A 126 -16.91 10.36 -8.67
N ILE A 127 -16.26 11.34 -8.04
CA ILE A 127 -16.86 12.15 -6.95
C ILE A 127 -18.16 12.83 -7.37
N SER A 128 -18.30 13.22 -8.64
CA SER A 128 -19.55 13.81 -9.16
C SER A 128 -20.76 12.88 -9.02
N VAL A 129 -20.54 11.55 -9.05
CA VAL A 129 -21.62 10.57 -8.84
C VAL A 129 -22.12 10.57 -7.40
N LEU A 130 -21.23 10.86 -6.43
CA LEU A 130 -21.59 10.89 -5.01
C LEU A 130 -22.57 12.04 -4.65
N LYS A 131 -22.63 13.08 -5.48
CA LYS A 131 -23.58 14.20 -5.31
C LYS A 131 -25.03 13.80 -5.55
N ASN A 132 -25.28 12.70 -6.23
CA ASN A 132 -26.64 12.21 -6.52
C ASN A 132 -26.83 10.79 -5.94
N LYS A 133 -27.53 10.70 -4.82
CA LYS A 133 -27.74 9.43 -4.09
C LYS A 133 -28.39 8.34 -4.94
N LYS A 134 -29.38 8.67 -5.80
CA LYS A 134 -30.01 7.67 -6.70
C LYS A 134 -29.00 7.12 -7.71
N LYS A 135 -28.22 8.00 -8.35
CA LYS A 135 -27.17 7.61 -9.30
C LYS A 135 -26.06 6.82 -8.62
N LEU A 136 -25.65 7.21 -7.41
CA LEU A 136 -24.65 6.51 -6.62
C LEU A 136 -25.11 5.10 -6.27
N LEU A 137 -26.31 4.95 -5.72
CA LEU A 137 -26.88 3.64 -5.40
C LEU A 137 -26.96 2.73 -6.62
N LYS A 138 -27.47 3.25 -7.75
CA LYS A 138 -27.51 2.51 -9.01
C LYS A 138 -26.10 2.07 -9.46
N THR A 139 -25.12 2.99 -9.44
CA THR A 139 -23.74 2.69 -9.86
C THR A 139 -23.11 1.59 -9.01
N ILE A 140 -23.32 1.60 -7.70
CA ILE A 140 -22.82 0.58 -6.78
C ILE A 140 -23.56 -0.73 -6.99
N SER A 141 -24.89 -0.72 -7.11
CA SER A 141 -25.69 -1.92 -7.38
C SER A 141 -25.29 -2.58 -8.70
N ASP A 142 -25.20 -1.82 -9.80
CA ASP A 142 -24.78 -2.32 -11.11
C ASP A 142 -23.38 -2.94 -11.08
N PHE A 143 -22.51 -2.46 -10.19
CA PHE A 143 -21.17 -3.01 -9.98
C PHE A 143 -21.22 -4.34 -9.23
N ILE A 144 -21.91 -4.38 -8.10
CA ILE A 144 -21.98 -5.56 -7.21
C ILE A 144 -22.71 -6.72 -7.88
N TYR A 145 -23.78 -6.45 -8.61
CA TYR A 145 -24.57 -7.47 -9.29
C TYR A 145 -24.04 -7.83 -10.71
N SER A 146 -22.75 -7.60 -10.95
CA SER A 146 -22.06 -7.96 -12.21
C SER A 146 -20.99 -9.04 -11.99
N PRO A 147 -21.32 -10.30 -11.72
CA PRO A 147 -20.36 -11.33 -11.28
C PRO A 147 -19.21 -11.55 -12.27
N LYS A 148 -19.49 -11.57 -13.56
CA LYS A 148 -18.45 -11.70 -14.60
C LYS A 148 -17.43 -10.58 -14.53
N LYS A 149 -17.89 -9.34 -14.28
CA LYS A 149 -17.02 -8.17 -14.14
C LYS A 149 -16.20 -8.22 -12.86
N LEU A 150 -16.81 -8.62 -11.75
CA LEU A 150 -16.10 -8.76 -10.47
C LEU A 150 -15.01 -9.82 -10.58
N GLN A 151 -15.30 -10.96 -11.21
CA GLN A 151 -14.32 -12.01 -11.46
C GLN A 151 -13.14 -11.48 -12.30
N GLN A 152 -13.41 -10.80 -13.41
CA GLN A 152 -12.38 -10.23 -14.27
C GLN A 152 -11.48 -9.23 -13.52
N LEU A 153 -12.07 -8.34 -12.69
CA LEU A 153 -11.32 -7.39 -11.88
C LEU A 153 -10.43 -8.10 -10.86
N SER A 154 -10.95 -9.15 -10.22
CA SER A 154 -10.19 -9.97 -9.26
C SER A 154 -9.00 -10.65 -9.93
N GLU A 155 -9.20 -11.32 -11.04
CA GLU A 155 -8.14 -12.02 -11.78
C GLU A 155 -7.05 -11.05 -12.27
N ASN A 156 -7.44 -9.89 -12.80
CA ASN A 156 -6.49 -8.89 -13.24
C ASN A 156 -5.69 -8.29 -12.07
N SER A 157 -6.31 -8.15 -10.90
CA SER A 157 -5.65 -7.67 -9.69
C SER A 157 -4.54 -8.62 -9.24
N TYR A 158 -4.80 -9.91 -9.19
CA TYR A 158 -3.80 -10.93 -8.83
C TYR A 158 -2.60 -10.96 -9.80
N LYS A 159 -2.83 -10.70 -11.10
CA LYS A 159 -1.74 -10.65 -12.10
C LYS A 159 -0.76 -9.49 -11.85
N ILE A 160 -1.24 -8.40 -11.25
CA ILE A 160 -0.43 -7.20 -11.03
C ILE A 160 0.27 -7.20 -9.66
N CYS A 161 -0.35 -7.77 -8.64
CA CYS A 161 0.16 -7.73 -7.27
C CYS A 161 0.11 -9.13 -6.65
N ASP A 162 1.26 -9.81 -6.67
CA ASP A 162 1.44 -11.17 -6.16
C ASP A 162 1.76 -11.24 -4.65
N GLY A 163 1.86 -10.11 -3.96
CA GLY A 163 2.20 -10.02 -2.54
C GLY A 163 3.69 -10.27 -2.22
N LYS A 164 4.52 -10.62 -3.20
CA LYS A 164 5.93 -10.99 -3.02
C LYS A 164 6.91 -9.82 -3.19
N GLY A 165 6.43 -8.58 -3.08
CA GLY A 165 7.26 -7.39 -3.28
C GLY A 165 8.45 -7.32 -2.31
N THR A 166 8.23 -7.64 -1.04
CA THR A 166 9.28 -7.66 -0.02
C THR A 166 10.34 -8.70 -0.34
N ASP A 167 9.93 -9.92 -0.71
CA ASP A 167 10.87 -11.00 -1.07
C ASP A 167 11.72 -10.61 -2.27
N LYS A 168 11.13 -9.97 -3.28
CA LYS A 168 11.88 -9.48 -4.45
C LYS A 168 12.93 -8.45 -4.07
N VAL A 169 12.61 -7.55 -3.14
CA VAL A 169 13.59 -6.56 -2.63
C VAL A 169 14.69 -7.25 -1.83
N ILE A 170 14.33 -8.17 -0.94
CA ILE A 170 15.32 -8.94 -0.16
C ILE A 170 16.24 -9.71 -1.09
N ASN A 171 15.71 -10.49 -2.03
CA ASN A 171 16.49 -11.27 -2.98
C ASN A 171 17.42 -10.38 -3.83
N PHE A 172 16.93 -9.19 -4.25
CA PHE A 172 17.76 -8.22 -4.96
C PHE A 172 18.91 -7.72 -4.07
N LEU A 173 18.64 -7.38 -2.82
CA LEU A 173 19.66 -6.91 -1.88
C LEU A 173 20.67 -8.01 -1.57
N GLU A 174 20.23 -9.23 -1.28
CA GLU A 174 21.10 -10.37 -1.01
C GLU A 174 22.01 -10.71 -2.20
N ALA A 175 21.47 -10.63 -3.42
CA ALA A 175 22.26 -10.90 -4.64
C ALA A 175 23.28 -9.78 -4.95
N ASN A 176 23.09 -8.57 -4.44
CA ASN A 176 23.92 -7.41 -4.78
C ASN A 176 24.72 -6.84 -3.61
N LEU A 177 24.49 -7.35 -2.40
CA LEU A 177 25.22 -6.92 -1.20
C LEU A 177 26.10 -8.05 -0.68
N LYS A 178 27.35 -7.75 -0.40
CA LYS A 178 28.23 -8.65 0.34
C LYS A 178 28.71 -8.01 1.64
N LYS A 179 28.90 -8.81 2.67
CA LYS A 179 29.51 -8.36 3.91
C LYS A 179 30.96 -7.96 3.67
N VAL A 180 31.37 -6.84 4.23
CA VAL A 180 32.77 -6.38 4.18
C VAL A 180 33.65 -7.33 4.98
N GLU A 181 34.73 -7.75 4.38
CA GLU A 181 35.80 -8.57 4.99
C GLU A 181 37.13 -7.79 5.07
N ILE A 182 38.11 -8.30 5.84
CA ILE A 182 39.41 -7.64 5.98
C ILE A 182 40.11 -7.48 4.62
N LYS A 183 39.96 -8.46 3.71
CA LYS A 183 40.47 -8.36 2.34
C LYS A 183 39.97 -7.19 1.52
N ASP A 184 38.81 -6.60 1.90
CA ASP A 184 38.24 -5.44 1.22
C ASP A 184 38.85 -4.11 1.70
N SER A 185 39.68 -4.13 2.74
CA SER A 185 40.26 -2.96 3.41
C SER A 185 40.91 -1.97 2.43
N PHE A 186 41.81 -2.48 1.56
CA PHE A 186 42.49 -1.60 0.59
C PHE A 186 41.53 -0.92 -0.38
N LYS A 187 40.52 -1.65 -0.85
CA LYS A 187 39.46 -1.11 -1.73
C LYS A 187 38.67 -0.01 -1.04
N LEU A 188 38.19 -0.25 0.19
CA LEU A 188 37.45 0.73 0.98
C LEU A 188 38.29 1.99 1.23
N LEU A 189 39.57 1.82 1.56
CA LEU A 189 40.51 2.93 1.71
C LEU A 189 40.64 3.72 0.42
N SER A 190 40.78 3.05 -0.73
CA SER A 190 40.88 3.68 -2.03
C SER A 190 39.64 4.52 -2.37
N TRP A 191 38.43 3.98 -2.11
CA TRP A 191 37.19 4.68 -2.32
C TRP A 191 37.07 5.89 -1.39
N ARG A 192 37.32 5.70 -0.09
CA ARG A 192 37.28 6.76 0.92
C ARG A 192 38.22 7.92 0.60
N ASN A 193 39.37 7.64 -0.02
CA ASN A 193 40.36 8.62 -0.37
C ASN A 193 40.14 9.32 -1.72
N LYS A 194 39.12 8.95 -2.51
CA LYS A 194 38.77 9.68 -3.73
C LYS A 194 38.42 11.13 -3.40
N LYS A 195 38.87 12.08 -4.23
CA LYS A 195 38.68 13.53 -4.02
C LYS A 195 37.20 13.90 -3.79
N PHE A 196 36.30 13.34 -4.59
CA PHE A 196 34.87 13.55 -4.48
C PHE A 196 34.30 13.08 -3.13
N ILE A 197 34.66 11.85 -2.71
CA ILE A 197 34.18 11.29 -1.44
C ILE A 197 34.69 12.11 -0.26
N ARG A 198 35.98 12.50 -0.26
CA ARG A 198 36.56 13.35 0.79
C ARG A 198 35.87 14.72 0.87
N ALA A 199 35.58 15.34 -0.28
CA ALA A 199 34.92 16.64 -0.32
C ALA A 199 33.56 16.64 0.39
N ASN A 200 32.83 15.52 0.32
CA ASN A 200 31.50 15.32 0.93
C ASN A 200 31.52 14.60 2.29
N SER A 201 32.71 14.38 2.87
CA SER A 201 32.87 13.72 4.17
C SER A 201 33.16 14.75 5.28
N LEU A 202 32.78 14.40 6.51
CA LEU A 202 33.09 15.23 7.70
C LEU A 202 34.59 15.49 7.85
N ASN A 203 35.41 14.44 7.68
CA ASN A 203 36.87 14.57 7.60
C ASN A 203 37.30 14.58 6.13
N LYS A 204 37.84 15.70 5.66
CA LYS A 204 38.29 15.90 4.28
C LYS A 204 39.73 15.46 4.01
N GLN A 205 40.47 15.04 5.04
CA GLN A 205 41.84 14.59 4.89
C GLN A 205 41.93 13.18 4.31
N LYS A 206 43.07 12.88 3.65
CA LYS A 206 43.39 11.52 3.27
C LYS A 206 43.62 10.66 4.51
N ILE A 207 43.04 9.50 4.54
CA ILE A 207 43.27 8.50 5.58
C ILE A 207 44.47 7.66 5.16
N ASN A 208 45.48 7.49 6.06
CA ASN A 208 46.60 6.59 5.83
C ASN A 208 46.23 5.14 6.15
N THR A 209 47.01 4.20 5.61
CA THR A 209 46.76 2.76 5.73
C THR A 209 46.66 2.29 7.17
N LYS A 210 47.62 2.68 8.04
CA LYS A 210 47.60 2.29 9.47
C LYS A 210 46.37 2.73 10.22
N SER A 211 45.91 3.96 9.96
CA SER A 211 44.68 4.46 10.59
C SER A 211 43.45 3.73 10.09
N HIS A 212 43.41 3.36 8.81
CA HIS A 212 42.32 2.61 8.22
C HIS A 212 42.25 1.16 8.73
N GLU A 213 43.38 0.49 8.83
CA GLU A 213 43.50 -0.87 9.38
C GLU A 213 42.98 -0.95 10.80
N ARG A 214 43.43 -0.04 11.69
CA ARG A 214 42.93 0.05 13.07
C ARG A 214 41.41 0.29 13.14
N TRP A 215 40.90 1.09 12.21
CA TRP A 215 39.47 1.34 12.10
C TRP A 215 38.72 0.08 11.63
N MET A 216 39.22 -0.63 10.63
CA MET A 216 38.65 -1.89 10.15
C MET A 216 38.60 -2.97 11.25
N GLU A 217 39.67 -3.17 12.01
CA GLU A 217 39.70 -4.10 13.14
C GLU A 217 38.63 -3.77 14.19
N LYS A 218 38.51 -2.48 14.55
CA LYS A 218 37.48 -2.04 15.50
C LYS A 218 36.06 -2.24 14.99
N THR A 219 35.81 -2.00 13.69
CA THR A 219 34.47 -2.08 13.12
C THR A 219 34.02 -3.50 12.83
N GLN A 220 34.92 -4.44 12.57
CA GLN A 220 34.54 -5.86 12.42
C GLN A 220 34.00 -6.47 13.73
N ASN A 221 34.42 -5.97 14.86
CA ASN A 221 33.96 -6.37 16.20
C ASN A 221 32.76 -5.56 16.69
N PHE A 222 32.18 -4.70 15.84
CA PHE A 222 31.13 -3.80 16.25
C PHE A 222 29.76 -4.52 16.26
N LYS A 223 29.24 -4.80 17.45
CA LYS A 223 27.98 -5.53 17.68
C LYS A 223 26.71 -4.82 17.19
N ARG A 224 26.78 -3.55 16.75
CA ARG A 224 25.61 -2.71 16.44
C ARG A 224 25.47 -2.29 14.97
N GLY A 225 26.27 -2.87 14.06
CA GLY A 225 26.19 -2.52 12.64
C GLY A 225 26.79 -3.59 11.73
N ILE A 226 26.32 -3.64 10.50
CA ILE A 226 26.87 -4.49 9.43
C ILE A 226 27.36 -3.55 8.34
N TRP A 227 28.58 -3.81 7.86
CA TRP A 227 29.16 -3.12 6.71
C TRP A 227 28.95 -3.97 5.46
N LEU A 228 28.38 -3.36 4.44
CA LEU A 228 28.04 -4.04 3.19
C LEU A 228 28.67 -3.33 2.00
N ILE A 229 29.10 -4.07 1.00
CA ILE A 229 29.51 -3.57 -0.30
C ILE A 229 28.38 -3.86 -1.28
N TYR A 230 27.92 -2.84 -1.98
CA TYR A 230 26.95 -2.96 -3.04
C TYR A 230 27.62 -3.17 -4.39
N SER A 231 27.11 -4.14 -5.16
CA SER A 231 27.57 -4.47 -6.50
C SER A 231 26.45 -4.27 -7.52
N GLU A 232 26.78 -3.78 -8.71
CA GLU A 232 25.86 -3.65 -9.84
C GLU A 232 26.53 -4.21 -11.09
N GLY A 233 25.85 -5.13 -11.79
CA GLY A 233 26.43 -5.82 -12.96
C GLY A 233 27.75 -6.54 -12.67
N GLY A 234 27.92 -7.09 -11.45
CA GLY A 234 29.15 -7.75 -11.02
C GLY A 234 30.29 -6.80 -10.61
N LYS A 235 30.09 -5.49 -10.67
CA LYS A 235 31.06 -4.47 -10.28
C LYS A 235 30.69 -3.84 -8.94
N GLU A 236 31.58 -3.90 -7.98
CA GLU A 236 31.40 -3.24 -6.69
C GLU A 236 31.51 -1.72 -6.85
N ILE A 237 30.50 -0.98 -6.39
CA ILE A 237 30.36 0.46 -6.64
C ILE A 237 30.21 1.31 -5.39
N GLY A 238 29.96 0.72 -4.21
CA GLY A 238 29.77 1.48 -2.98
C GLY A 238 29.68 0.64 -1.72
N HIS A 239 29.66 1.32 -0.58
CA HIS A 239 29.50 0.76 0.76
C HIS A 239 28.72 1.73 1.64
#